data_4435ff2776b93760eb023239d8f71c26
#
_entry.id   4435ff2776b93760eb023239d8f71c26
#
_cell.length_a   1.000
_cell.length_b   1.000
_cell.length_c   1.000
_cell.angle_alpha   90.00
_cell.angle_beta   90.00
_cell.angle_gamma   90.00
#
_symmetry.space_group_name_H-M   'P 1'
#
loop_
_entity.id
_entity.type
_entity.pdbx_description
1 polymer ?
#
loop_
_entity_poly.entity_id
_entity_poly.type
_entity_poly.pdbx_seq_one_letter_code
_entity_poly.pdbx_strand_id
1 'polypeptide(L)'
;MGCYNQYMAKTKVKGHVVPIPCGKCIGCRLEKARQWAVRCVHEAQMYPENSFITLTYNNENLPKDRNIQKRDLQLFFKRLRKALSPKEIRYYACGEYGDKMGRPHYHACLFNHDFEDKIMLRTGKVKPSGLSKFKPTRNHALYTSPVLEKIWKKGFVTIGELTFDSAGYVARYVTKKITGPPAAEHYQGRTPEFALMSRMPGIGKPWLDKYFTDVYPKDFFTLNGVKNKPPRYYDDLLKKKNPRLHIKLKEARELKAKETEIIRLKQKENHKKLTIKSLHRSLENG
;
A
#
# COMPACT_ATOMS: atom_id res chain seq x y z
N MET A 1 4.16 -11.13 9.37
CA MET A 1 4.91 -11.96 8.38
C MET A 1 6.40 -11.77 8.61
N GLY A 2 7.20 -12.83 8.51
CA GLY A 2 8.64 -12.77 8.76
C GLY A 2 9.45 -12.58 7.49
N CYS A 3 10.70 -12.16 7.63
CA CYS A 3 11.69 -12.21 6.57
C CYS A 3 12.09 -13.66 6.32
N TYR A 4 12.28 -14.03 5.05
CA TYR A 4 12.72 -15.39 4.66
C TYR A 4 14.24 -15.51 4.47
N ASN A 5 14.93 -14.37 4.30
CA ASN A 5 16.38 -14.27 4.16
C ASN A 5 16.94 -13.33 5.23
N GLN A 6 16.92 -13.77 6.48
CA GLN A 6 17.33 -12.96 7.62
C GLN A 6 18.87 -12.88 7.70
N TYR A 7 19.37 -11.72 8.15
CA TYR A 7 20.73 -11.56 8.61
C TYR A 7 20.76 -11.60 10.13
N MET A 8 21.75 -12.30 10.68
CA MET A 8 21.97 -12.31 12.12
C MET A 8 22.86 -11.14 12.51
N ALA A 9 22.44 -10.32 13.44
CA ALA A 9 23.21 -9.18 13.91
C ALA A 9 23.25 -9.11 15.44
N LYS A 10 24.43 -8.77 15.97
CA LYS A 10 24.59 -8.49 17.41
C LYS A 10 23.81 -7.23 17.78
N THR A 11 23.07 -7.30 18.87
CA THR A 11 22.33 -6.15 19.40
C THR A 11 23.18 -5.38 20.42
N LYS A 12 22.66 -4.24 20.88
CA LYS A 12 23.24 -3.50 21.99
C LYS A 12 23.04 -4.20 23.34
N VAL A 13 22.10 -5.14 23.41
CA VAL A 13 21.91 -6.00 24.59
C VAL A 13 23.02 -7.04 24.57
N LYS A 14 23.85 -7.10 25.63
CA LYS A 14 25.04 -7.96 25.71
C LYS A 14 24.71 -9.42 25.33
N GLY A 15 25.49 -9.94 24.36
CA GLY A 15 25.40 -11.33 23.93
C GLY A 15 24.16 -11.74 23.14
N HIS A 16 23.21 -10.84 22.90
CA HIS A 16 21.99 -11.19 22.19
C HIS A 16 22.14 -10.96 20.68
N VAL A 17 21.84 -11.99 19.89
CA VAL A 17 21.85 -11.94 18.43
C VAL A 17 20.42 -12.02 17.93
N VAL A 18 20.03 -11.11 17.06
CA VAL A 18 18.66 -11.05 16.54
C VAL A 18 18.62 -11.15 15.01
N PRO A 19 17.56 -11.76 14.46
CA PRO A 19 17.35 -11.81 13.02
C PRO A 19 16.90 -10.44 12.49
N ILE A 20 17.69 -9.85 11.59
CA ILE A 20 17.36 -8.61 10.89
C ILE A 20 16.74 -8.91 9.53
N PRO A 21 15.62 -8.26 9.17
CA PRO A 21 14.99 -8.43 7.87
C PRO A 21 15.86 -7.98 6.69
N CYS A 22 15.98 -8.80 5.63
CA CYS A 22 16.78 -8.48 4.44
C CYS A 22 16.22 -7.31 3.59
N GLY A 23 14.94 -6.93 3.76
CA GLY A 23 14.28 -5.88 3.01
C GLY A 23 13.84 -6.25 1.58
N LYS A 24 14.34 -7.34 1.00
CA LYS A 24 14.18 -7.69 -0.44
C LYS A 24 13.29 -8.90 -0.70
N CYS A 25 13.24 -9.90 0.21
CA CYS A 25 12.43 -11.11 0.01
C CYS A 25 10.93 -10.79 -0.01
N ILE A 26 10.13 -11.73 -0.51
CA ILE A 26 8.67 -11.55 -0.63
C ILE A 26 8.02 -11.23 0.73
N GLY A 27 8.49 -11.82 1.83
CA GLY A 27 7.98 -11.52 3.17
C GLY A 27 8.23 -10.06 3.58
N CYS A 28 9.43 -9.53 3.32
CA CYS A 28 9.75 -8.12 3.60
C CYS A 28 8.94 -7.16 2.72
N ARG A 29 8.73 -7.51 1.44
CA ARG A 29 7.91 -6.71 0.52
C ARG A 29 6.45 -6.66 0.96
N LEU A 30 5.88 -7.81 1.34
CA LEU A 30 4.52 -7.87 1.87
C LEU A 30 4.37 -7.13 3.20
N GLU A 31 5.38 -7.19 4.08
CA GLU A 31 5.36 -6.42 5.32
C GLU A 31 5.38 -4.90 5.05
N LYS A 32 6.20 -4.46 4.08
CA LYS A 32 6.19 -3.06 3.65
C LYS A 32 4.82 -2.64 3.09
N ALA A 33 4.18 -3.50 2.27
CA ALA A 33 2.84 -3.26 1.75
C ALA A 33 1.80 -3.19 2.89
N ARG A 34 1.85 -4.10 3.87
CA ARG A 34 0.99 -4.07 5.04
C ARG A 34 1.12 -2.75 5.81
N GLN A 35 2.34 -2.30 6.06
CA GLN A 35 2.58 -1.04 6.78
C GLN A 35 1.98 0.16 6.05
N TRP A 36 2.05 0.21 4.72
CA TRP A 36 1.41 1.26 3.93
C TRP A 36 -0.11 1.15 3.96
N ALA A 37 -0.66 -0.07 3.80
CA ALA A 37 -2.10 -0.29 3.90
C ALA A 37 -2.66 0.18 5.26
N VAL A 38 -1.99 -0.18 6.35
CA VAL A 38 -2.34 0.29 7.70
C VAL A 38 -2.32 1.82 7.79
N ARG A 39 -1.28 2.46 7.30
CA ARG A 39 -1.17 3.93 7.33
C ARG A 39 -2.26 4.60 6.51
N CYS A 40 -2.63 4.03 5.35
CA CYS A 40 -3.73 4.54 4.53
C CYS A 40 -5.09 4.39 5.22
N VAL A 41 -5.34 3.24 5.87
CA VAL A 41 -6.59 3.05 6.63
C VAL A 41 -6.67 4.00 7.82
N HIS A 42 -5.57 4.17 8.56
CA HIS A 42 -5.51 5.11 9.66
C HIS A 42 -5.69 6.57 9.20
N GLU A 43 -5.13 6.93 8.03
CA GLU A 43 -5.37 8.25 7.43
C GLU A 43 -6.84 8.42 7.06
N ALA A 44 -7.46 7.41 6.44
CA ALA A 44 -8.87 7.45 6.06
C ALA A 44 -9.81 7.62 7.25
N GLN A 45 -9.48 7.06 8.42
CA GLN A 45 -10.26 7.22 9.65
C GLN A 45 -10.29 8.67 10.17
N MET A 46 -9.43 9.53 9.65
CA MET A 46 -9.42 10.95 10.05
C MET A 46 -10.41 11.81 9.25
N TYR A 47 -11.04 11.23 8.23
CA TYR A 47 -11.92 11.94 7.30
C TYR A 47 -13.20 11.15 7.05
N PRO A 48 -14.37 11.82 6.93
CA PRO A 48 -15.64 11.13 6.65
C PRO A 48 -15.72 10.61 5.22
N GLU A 49 -15.06 11.28 4.29
CA GLU A 49 -15.11 10.97 2.86
C GLU A 49 -13.75 10.49 2.35
N ASN A 50 -13.74 9.35 1.73
CA ASN A 50 -12.52 8.79 1.14
C ASN A 50 -12.89 7.95 -0.09
N SER A 51 -12.02 7.92 -1.09
CA SER A 51 -12.25 7.12 -2.29
C SER A 51 -10.98 6.42 -2.78
N PHE A 52 -11.17 5.33 -3.48
CA PHE A 52 -10.12 4.66 -4.24
C PHE A 52 -10.36 4.90 -5.72
N ILE A 53 -9.38 5.48 -6.42
CA ILE A 53 -9.52 5.80 -7.84
C ILE A 53 -8.50 5.06 -8.69
N THR A 54 -8.91 4.72 -9.91
CA THR A 54 -8.02 4.24 -10.97
C THR A 54 -8.11 5.19 -12.15
N LEU A 55 -6.97 5.56 -12.71
CA LEU A 55 -6.84 6.43 -13.87
C LEU A 55 -6.16 5.66 -15.00
N THR A 56 -6.82 5.49 -16.12
CA THR A 56 -6.32 4.73 -17.27
C THR A 56 -6.29 5.62 -18.52
N TYR A 57 -5.25 5.51 -19.32
CA TYR A 57 -5.20 6.21 -20.60
C TYR A 57 -6.19 5.62 -21.59
N ASN A 58 -6.85 6.46 -22.42
CA ASN A 58 -7.46 6.01 -23.66
C ASN A 58 -6.39 5.82 -24.75
N ASN A 59 -6.77 5.41 -25.95
CA ASN A 59 -5.79 5.13 -27.02
C ASN A 59 -5.12 6.41 -27.55
N GLU A 60 -5.84 7.51 -27.57
CA GLU A 60 -5.36 8.80 -28.08
C GLU A 60 -4.29 9.43 -27.17
N ASN A 61 -4.44 9.27 -25.84
CA ASN A 61 -3.56 9.87 -24.86
C ASN A 61 -2.49 8.89 -24.32
N LEU A 62 -2.50 7.64 -24.81
CA LEU A 62 -1.51 6.64 -24.39
C LEU A 62 -0.11 7.11 -24.81
N PRO A 63 0.86 7.21 -23.88
CA PRO A 63 2.23 7.57 -24.24
C PRO A 63 2.79 6.67 -25.34
N LYS A 64 3.46 7.24 -26.34
CA LYS A 64 4.03 6.49 -27.48
C LYS A 64 5.00 5.41 -27.07
N ASP A 65 5.76 5.65 -26.02
CA ASP A 65 6.70 4.71 -25.39
C ASP A 65 6.01 3.72 -24.44
N ARG A 66 4.69 3.81 -24.27
CA ARG A 66 3.88 3.02 -23.32
C ARG A 66 4.40 3.03 -21.90
N ASN A 67 5.17 4.04 -21.51
CA ASN A 67 5.69 4.20 -20.17
C ASN A 67 4.71 4.90 -19.23
N ILE A 68 4.75 4.52 -17.94
CA ILE A 68 4.09 5.29 -16.88
C ILE A 68 4.73 6.66 -16.77
N GLN A 69 3.91 7.72 -16.78
CA GLN A 69 4.35 9.11 -16.74
C GLN A 69 4.11 9.72 -15.37
N LYS A 70 5.16 9.83 -14.56
CA LYS A 70 5.07 10.44 -13.22
C LYS A 70 4.51 11.86 -13.27
N ARG A 71 4.86 12.62 -14.31
CA ARG A 71 4.42 14.00 -14.52
C ARG A 71 2.92 14.11 -14.71
N ASP A 72 2.30 13.15 -15.43
CA ASP A 72 0.86 13.16 -15.66
C ASP A 72 0.07 13.00 -14.36
N LEU A 73 0.53 12.10 -13.48
CA LEU A 73 -0.08 11.91 -12.16
C LEU A 73 0.12 13.14 -11.26
N GLN A 74 1.29 13.81 -11.32
CA GLN A 74 1.53 15.06 -10.59
C GLN A 74 0.62 16.19 -11.08
N LEU A 75 0.45 16.35 -12.40
CA LEU A 75 -0.44 17.34 -13.01
C LEU A 75 -1.91 17.05 -12.68
N PHE A 76 -2.32 15.78 -12.66
CA PHE A 76 -3.63 15.37 -12.21
C PHE A 76 -3.91 15.86 -10.78
N PHE A 77 -3.04 15.56 -9.82
CA PHE A 77 -3.23 16.03 -8.44
C PHE A 77 -3.19 17.55 -8.30
N LYS A 78 -2.43 18.25 -9.13
CA LYS A 78 -2.45 19.71 -9.16
C LYS A 78 -3.82 20.26 -9.62
N ARG A 79 -4.38 19.68 -10.70
CA ARG A 79 -5.72 20.05 -11.20
C ARG A 79 -6.82 19.69 -10.17
N LEU A 80 -6.75 18.48 -9.59
CA LEU A 80 -7.72 18.03 -8.60
C LEU A 80 -7.74 18.97 -7.39
N ARG A 81 -6.59 19.34 -6.84
CA ARG A 81 -6.50 20.29 -5.73
C ARG A 81 -7.05 21.67 -6.09
N LYS A 82 -6.80 22.16 -7.31
CA LYS A 82 -7.34 23.43 -7.79
C LYS A 82 -8.88 23.37 -7.88
N ALA A 83 -9.41 22.26 -8.39
CA ALA A 83 -10.86 22.09 -8.55
C ALA A 83 -11.59 21.96 -7.21
N LEU A 84 -10.93 21.43 -6.18
CA LEU A 84 -11.50 21.18 -4.85
C LEU A 84 -11.20 22.29 -3.83
N SER A 85 -10.42 23.32 -4.21
CA SER A 85 -10.09 24.43 -3.31
C SER A 85 -11.36 25.14 -2.82
N PRO A 86 -11.46 25.48 -1.51
CA PRO A 86 -10.42 25.42 -0.47
C PRO A 86 -10.28 24.07 0.28
N LYS A 87 -11.04 23.02 -0.12
CA LYS A 87 -10.97 21.70 0.52
C LYS A 87 -9.60 21.07 0.33
N GLU A 88 -8.91 20.77 1.44
CA GLU A 88 -7.62 20.07 1.41
C GLU A 88 -7.81 18.58 1.23
N ILE A 89 -7.16 18.01 0.23
CA ILE A 89 -7.12 16.58 0.00
C ILE A 89 -5.72 16.03 0.22
N ARG A 90 -5.67 14.79 0.69
CA ARG A 90 -4.43 14.03 0.81
C ARG A 90 -4.52 12.76 -0.03
N TYR A 91 -3.38 12.16 -0.37
CA TYR A 91 -3.38 10.97 -1.22
C TYR A 91 -2.17 10.07 -0.99
N TYR A 92 -2.34 8.81 -1.34
CA TYR A 92 -1.28 7.82 -1.57
C TYR A 92 -1.56 7.14 -2.91
N ALA A 93 -0.63 7.24 -3.86
CA ALA A 93 -0.85 6.82 -5.24
C ALA A 93 0.35 6.05 -5.81
N CYS A 94 0.10 5.21 -6.80
CA CYS A 94 1.13 4.53 -7.57
C CYS A 94 0.85 4.61 -9.07
N GLY A 95 1.92 4.49 -9.86
CA GLY A 95 1.85 4.21 -11.29
C GLY A 95 2.37 2.81 -11.55
N GLU A 96 1.67 2.05 -12.39
CA GLU A 96 1.99 0.67 -12.71
C GLU A 96 1.63 0.28 -14.13
N TYR A 97 1.99 -0.94 -14.51
CA TYR A 97 1.63 -1.57 -15.79
C TYR A 97 0.62 -2.68 -15.56
N GLY A 98 -0.45 -2.70 -16.37
CA GLY A 98 -1.47 -3.75 -16.33
C GLY A 98 -0.90 -5.12 -16.69
N ASP A 99 -1.32 -6.16 -15.99
CA ASP A 99 -0.74 -7.50 -16.11
C ASP A 99 -0.93 -8.14 -17.50
N LYS A 100 -2.04 -7.84 -18.22
CA LYS A 100 -2.35 -8.48 -19.50
C LYS A 100 -1.65 -7.83 -20.70
N MET A 101 -1.67 -6.51 -20.78
CA MET A 101 -1.23 -5.76 -21.97
C MET A 101 -0.14 -4.73 -21.64
N GLY A 102 0.35 -4.69 -20.40
CA GLY A 102 1.34 -3.71 -19.98
C GLY A 102 0.86 -2.24 -20.13
N ARG A 103 -0.46 -1.99 -20.18
CA ARG A 103 -0.96 -0.62 -20.32
C ARG A 103 -0.68 0.16 -19.04
N PRO A 104 -0.05 1.35 -19.14
CA PRO A 104 0.19 2.20 -17.97
C PRO A 104 -1.12 2.73 -17.39
N HIS A 105 -1.23 2.68 -16.07
CA HIS A 105 -2.34 3.24 -15.31
C HIS A 105 -1.91 3.62 -13.89
N TYR A 106 -2.79 4.32 -13.18
CA TYR A 106 -2.50 4.83 -11.84
C TYR A 106 -3.62 4.47 -10.89
N HIS A 107 -3.24 4.14 -9.66
CA HIS A 107 -4.18 3.95 -8.55
C HIS A 107 -3.90 4.95 -7.44
N ALA A 108 -4.95 5.46 -6.82
CA ALA A 108 -4.79 6.34 -5.68
C ALA A 108 -5.86 6.13 -4.60
N CYS A 109 -5.40 6.12 -3.36
CA CYS A 109 -6.24 6.38 -2.20
C CYS A 109 -6.35 7.90 -2.06
N LEU A 110 -7.54 8.45 -2.14
CA LEU A 110 -7.86 9.84 -1.84
C LEU A 110 -8.44 9.91 -0.43
N PHE A 111 -7.95 10.86 0.35
CA PHE A 111 -8.43 11.13 1.71
C PHE A 111 -9.08 12.51 1.76
N ASN A 112 -10.17 12.61 2.48
CA ASN A 112 -11.01 13.80 2.60
C ASN A 112 -11.74 14.19 1.31
N HIS A 113 -12.02 13.23 0.42
CA HIS A 113 -12.83 13.47 -0.76
C HIS A 113 -13.42 12.18 -1.35
N ASP A 114 -14.68 12.28 -1.73
CA ASP A 114 -15.39 11.35 -2.59
C ASP A 114 -16.17 12.15 -3.64
N PHE A 115 -16.57 11.54 -4.75
CA PHE A 115 -17.23 12.19 -5.86
C PHE A 115 -18.75 12.02 -5.74
N GLU A 116 -19.50 13.12 -5.80
CA GLU A 116 -20.96 13.12 -5.71
C GLU A 116 -21.64 12.70 -7.02
N ASP A 117 -20.98 12.95 -8.15
CA ASP A 117 -21.44 12.66 -9.51
C ASP A 117 -21.14 11.22 -9.98
N LYS A 118 -21.03 10.28 -9.03
CA LYS A 118 -20.74 8.89 -9.34
C LYS A 118 -21.84 8.20 -10.13
N ILE A 119 -21.48 7.63 -11.28
CA ILE A 119 -22.34 6.79 -12.11
C ILE A 119 -21.87 5.35 -11.99
N MET A 120 -22.78 4.44 -11.65
CA MET A 120 -22.45 3.04 -11.46
C MET A 120 -22.06 2.39 -12.80
N LEU A 121 -20.85 1.82 -12.85
CA LEU A 121 -20.36 1.08 -14.02
C LEU A 121 -20.64 -0.42 -13.89
N ARG A 122 -20.43 -0.97 -12.70
CA ARG A 122 -20.46 -2.41 -12.48
C ARG A 122 -20.69 -2.76 -11.01
N THR A 123 -21.56 -3.76 -10.78
CA THR A 123 -21.61 -4.50 -9.52
C THR A 123 -20.87 -5.83 -9.69
N GLY A 124 -19.67 -5.93 -9.08
CA GLY A 124 -18.91 -7.17 -9.14
C GLY A 124 -19.30 -8.14 -8.03
N LYS A 125 -19.92 -9.27 -8.36
CA LYS A 125 -19.93 -10.44 -7.46
C LYS A 125 -18.55 -11.10 -7.58
N VAL A 126 -17.69 -11.00 -6.56
CA VAL A 126 -16.46 -11.77 -6.52
C VAL A 126 -16.84 -13.22 -6.23
N LYS A 127 -16.67 -14.13 -7.20
CA LYS A 127 -16.78 -15.57 -6.95
C LYS A 127 -15.66 -15.97 -5.97
N PRO A 128 -15.96 -16.65 -4.86
CA PRO A 128 -14.93 -17.12 -3.95
C PRO A 128 -14.03 -18.10 -4.69
N SER A 129 -12.71 -17.82 -4.69
CA SER A 129 -11.74 -18.85 -5.07
C SER A 129 -11.81 -19.96 -4.01
N GLY A 130 -11.94 -21.22 -4.41
CA GLY A 130 -12.26 -22.38 -3.58
C GLY A 130 -11.30 -22.74 -2.43
N LEU A 131 -10.43 -21.86 -2.02
CA LEU A 131 -9.45 -22.03 -0.94
C LEU A 131 -9.63 -21.05 0.24
N SER A 132 -10.61 -20.15 0.19
CA SER A 132 -10.86 -19.22 1.29
C SER A 132 -12.15 -19.59 2.01
N LYS A 133 -12.05 -20.01 3.26
CA LYS A 133 -13.17 -20.11 4.22
C LYS A 133 -13.76 -18.72 4.58
N PHE A 134 -13.19 -17.65 4.05
CA PHE A 134 -13.73 -16.30 4.16
C PHE A 134 -14.74 -16.07 3.04
N LYS A 135 -16.00 -16.00 3.39
CA LYS A 135 -17.08 -15.55 2.49
C LYS A 135 -16.77 -14.09 2.07
N PRO A 136 -16.54 -13.80 0.77
CA PRO A 136 -16.48 -12.43 0.30
C PRO A 136 -17.91 -11.92 0.20
N THR A 137 -18.39 -11.28 1.24
CA THR A 137 -19.76 -10.74 1.35
C THR A 137 -19.85 -9.27 0.94
N ARG A 138 -18.89 -8.74 0.16
CA ARG A 138 -18.97 -7.36 -0.32
C ARG A 138 -19.11 -7.32 -1.83
N ASN A 139 -20.25 -6.78 -2.28
CA ASN A 139 -20.41 -6.31 -3.66
C ASN A 139 -19.47 -5.12 -3.84
N HIS A 140 -18.39 -5.28 -4.58
CA HIS A 140 -17.53 -4.17 -4.96
C HIS A 140 -18.18 -3.42 -6.12
N ALA A 141 -18.95 -2.39 -5.80
CA ALA A 141 -19.46 -1.48 -6.80
C ALA A 141 -18.31 -0.61 -7.34
N LEU A 142 -18.20 -0.52 -8.65
CA LEU A 142 -17.31 0.41 -9.34
C LEU A 142 -18.15 1.49 -10.01
N TYR A 143 -17.66 2.71 -9.90
CA TYR A 143 -18.30 3.90 -10.44
C TYR A 143 -17.34 4.63 -11.38
N THR A 144 -17.87 5.44 -12.27
CA THR A 144 -17.16 6.54 -12.91
C THR A 144 -17.68 7.88 -12.42
N SER A 145 -17.02 8.97 -12.81
CA SER A 145 -17.43 10.34 -12.50
C SER A 145 -17.01 11.26 -13.65
N PRO A 146 -17.97 11.93 -14.31
CA PRO A 146 -17.67 12.93 -15.33
C PRO A 146 -16.73 14.04 -14.85
N VAL A 147 -16.88 14.47 -13.60
CA VAL A 147 -15.99 15.46 -12.97
C VAL A 147 -14.56 14.91 -12.89
N LEU A 148 -14.38 13.67 -12.44
CA LEU A 148 -13.06 13.05 -12.34
C LEU A 148 -12.42 12.85 -13.72
N GLU A 149 -13.20 12.42 -14.73
CA GLU A 149 -12.74 12.28 -16.12
C GLU A 149 -12.27 13.62 -16.70
N LYS A 150 -13.03 14.70 -16.48
CA LYS A 150 -12.68 16.06 -16.91
C LYS A 150 -11.40 16.56 -16.24
N ILE A 151 -11.11 16.13 -15.01
CA ILE A 151 -9.87 16.45 -14.31
C ILE A 151 -8.70 15.60 -14.82
N TRP A 152 -8.93 14.30 -15.08
CA TRP A 152 -7.90 13.39 -15.60
C TRP A 152 -7.47 13.80 -17.02
N LYS A 153 -8.42 14.02 -17.90
CA LYS A 153 -8.23 14.49 -19.31
C LYS A 153 -7.46 13.52 -20.22
N LYS A 154 -7.20 12.30 -19.79
CA LYS A 154 -6.35 11.37 -20.54
C LYS A 154 -6.98 10.00 -20.76
N GLY A 155 -8.27 9.85 -20.43
CA GLY A 155 -8.99 8.62 -20.65
C GLY A 155 -9.94 8.28 -19.50
N PHE A 156 -10.01 7.01 -19.18
CA PHE A 156 -11.05 6.43 -18.31
C PHE A 156 -10.69 6.53 -16.82
N VAL A 157 -11.71 6.62 -16.00
CA VAL A 157 -11.57 6.62 -14.55
C VAL A 157 -12.51 5.59 -13.92
N THR A 158 -12.09 5.00 -12.82
CA THR A 158 -12.98 4.23 -11.96
C THR A 158 -12.81 4.65 -10.51
N ILE A 159 -13.89 4.58 -9.76
CA ILE A 159 -13.96 4.90 -8.34
C ILE A 159 -14.50 3.69 -7.60
N GLY A 160 -13.84 3.31 -6.52
CA GLY A 160 -14.25 2.28 -5.60
C GLY A 160 -14.14 2.72 -4.15
N GLU A 161 -14.59 1.87 -3.26
CA GLU A 161 -14.49 2.09 -1.82
C GLU A 161 -13.02 1.99 -1.35
N LEU A 162 -12.61 2.91 -0.48
CA LEU A 162 -11.31 2.84 0.19
C LEU A 162 -11.39 1.89 1.40
N THR A 163 -10.87 0.69 1.22
CA THR A 163 -10.81 -0.36 2.24
C THR A 163 -9.36 -0.73 2.57
N PHE A 164 -9.16 -1.60 3.55
CA PHE A 164 -7.83 -2.16 3.81
C PHE A 164 -7.30 -2.93 2.59
N ASP A 165 -8.18 -3.62 1.87
CA ASP A 165 -7.79 -4.41 0.69
C ASP A 165 -7.41 -3.52 -0.49
N SER A 166 -8.18 -2.46 -0.78
CA SER A 166 -7.85 -1.49 -1.84
C SER A 166 -6.59 -0.68 -1.50
N ALA A 167 -6.40 -0.26 -0.25
CA ALA A 167 -5.16 0.36 0.21
C ALA A 167 -3.97 -0.60 0.13
N GLY A 168 -4.17 -1.87 0.49
CA GLY A 168 -3.19 -2.95 0.35
C GLY A 168 -2.84 -3.24 -1.11
N TYR A 169 -3.80 -3.10 -2.00
CA TYR A 169 -3.60 -3.22 -3.44
C TYR A 169 -2.60 -2.17 -3.94
N VAL A 170 -2.85 -0.88 -3.72
CA VAL A 170 -1.90 0.21 -4.08
C VAL A 170 -0.53 -0.02 -3.45
N ALA A 171 -0.49 -0.43 -2.19
CA ALA A 171 0.76 -0.65 -1.48
C ALA A 171 1.57 -1.84 -2.04
N ARG A 172 0.91 -2.87 -2.58
CA ARG A 172 1.59 -4.02 -3.21
C ARG A 172 2.32 -3.64 -4.48
N TYR A 173 1.80 -2.70 -5.28
CA TYR A 173 2.46 -2.28 -6.51
C TYR A 173 3.79 -1.59 -6.26
N VAL A 174 3.90 -0.80 -5.19
CA VAL A 174 5.20 -0.25 -4.76
C VAL A 174 6.21 -1.36 -4.46
N THR A 175 5.72 -2.55 -4.09
CA THR A 175 6.58 -3.71 -3.79
C THR A 175 6.83 -4.60 -5.02
N LYS A 176 6.12 -4.42 -6.15
CA LYS A 176 6.41 -5.07 -7.42
C LYS A 176 7.73 -4.58 -8.04
N LYS A 177 8.11 -3.33 -7.74
CA LYS A 177 9.35 -2.74 -8.26
C LYS A 177 10.54 -3.66 -8.05
N ILE A 178 11.15 -4.07 -9.15
CA ILE A 178 12.39 -4.84 -9.17
C ILE A 178 13.57 -3.88 -9.08
N THR A 179 14.51 -4.18 -8.20
CA THR A 179 15.72 -3.38 -7.98
C THR A 179 16.96 -4.27 -8.00
N GLY A 180 18.12 -3.69 -8.30
CA GLY A 180 19.38 -4.41 -8.41
C GLY A 180 19.59 -5.01 -9.82
N PRO A 181 20.54 -5.96 -9.99
CA PRO A 181 20.93 -6.49 -11.30
C PRO A 181 19.78 -6.97 -12.20
N PRO A 182 18.71 -7.63 -11.69
CA PRO A 182 17.60 -8.06 -12.53
C PRO A 182 16.71 -6.93 -13.08
N ALA A 183 16.88 -5.68 -12.60
CA ALA A 183 16.01 -4.58 -13.00
C ALA A 183 16.17 -4.19 -14.48
N ALA A 184 17.39 -4.20 -14.99
CA ALA A 184 17.69 -3.86 -16.38
C ALA A 184 16.97 -4.81 -17.36
N GLU A 185 17.10 -6.12 -17.10
CA GLU A 185 16.44 -7.17 -17.91
C GLU A 185 14.91 -7.09 -17.80
N HIS A 186 14.39 -6.88 -16.59
CA HIS A 186 12.94 -6.81 -16.36
C HIS A 186 12.29 -5.59 -17.03
N TYR A 187 12.90 -4.43 -16.88
CA TYR A 187 12.29 -3.18 -17.39
C TYR A 187 12.60 -2.90 -18.85
N GLN A 188 13.72 -3.38 -19.40
CA GLN A 188 14.09 -3.17 -20.79
C GLN A 188 13.89 -1.72 -21.25
N GLY A 189 14.35 -0.75 -20.45
CA GLY A 189 14.20 0.68 -20.70
C GLY A 189 12.88 1.29 -20.24
N ARG A 190 11.91 0.52 -19.77
CA ARG A 190 10.66 1.06 -19.21
C ARG A 190 10.86 1.71 -17.84
N THR A 191 10.10 2.75 -17.58
CA THR A 191 10.07 3.43 -16.27
C THR A 191 9.59 2.48 -15.18
N PRO A 192 10.36 2.24 -14.11
CA PRO A 192 9.92 1.40 -12.99
C PRO A 192 8.70 1.99 -12.28
N GLU A 193 7.85 1.13 -11.71
CA GLU A 193 6.72 1.51 -10.88
C GLU A 193 7.15 2.47 -9.77
N PHE A 194 6.29 3.42 -9.44
CA PHE A 194 6.58 4.43 -8.44
C PHE A 194 5.38 4.71 -7.53
N ALA A 195 5.65 5.31 -6.38
CA ALA A 195 4.60 5.87 -5.51
C ALA A 195 4.79 7.37 -5.32
N LEU A 196 3.66 8.07 -5.22
CA LEU A 196 3.55 9.47 -4.82
C LEU A 196 2.60 9.57 -3.63
N MET A 197 2.87 10.51 -2.72
CA MET A 197 2.04 10.66 -1.54
C MET A 197 2.13 12.06 -0.94
N SER A 198 1.13 12.42 -0.15
CA SER A 198 1.21 13.60 0.74
C SER A 198 2.24 13.34 1.84
N ARG A 199 3.15 14.33 2.06
CA ARG A 199 4.31 14.16 2.94
C ARG A 199 4.28 15.01 4.21
N MET A 200 3.57 16.12 4.19
CA MET A 200 3.51 17.04 5.33
C MET A 200 2.06 17.26 5.76
N PRO A 201 1.65 16.63 6.88
CA PRO A 201 2.31 15.55 7.59
C PRO A 201 2.36 14.24 6.78
N GLY A 202 3.20 13.25 7.15
CA GLY A 202 3.22 11.94 6.47
C GLY A 202 1.90 11.20 6.70
N ILE A 203 1.50 10.35 5.73
CA ILE A 203 0.27 9.54 5.80
C ILE A 203 0.22 8.73 7.11
N GLY A 204 -0.92 8.79 7.82
CA GLY A 204 -1.17 8.14 9.09
C GLY A 204 -0.62 8.88 10.32
N LYS A 205 0.13 10.00 10.14
CA LYS A 205 0.61 10.78 11.29
C LYS A 205 -0.52 11.43 12.08
N PRO A 206 -1.53 12.09 11.46
CA PRO A 206 -2.65 12.67 12.20
C PRO A 206 -3.37 11.64 13.08
N TRP A 207 -3.56 10.44 12.56
CA TRP A 207 -4.17 9.34 13.32
C TRP A 207 -3.30 8.95 14.52
N LEU A 208 -1.99 8.76 14.31
CA LEU A 208 -1.09 8.41 15.42
C LEU A 208 -1.04 9.52 16.49
N ASP A 209 -1.06 10.78 16.07
CA ASP A 209 -1.07 11.89 17.04
C ASP A 209 -2.32 11.84 17.93
N LYS A 210 -3.49 11.52 17.35
CA LYS A 210 -4.76 11.39 18.07
C LYS A 210 -4.83 10.14 18.96
N TYR A 211 -4.34 9.01 18.48
CA TYR A 211 -4.45 7.70 19.16
C TYR A 211 -3.11 7.18 19.70
N PHE A 212 -2.20 8.09 20.03
CA PHE A 212 -0.83 7.72 20.46
C PHE A 212 -0.82 6.79 21.67
N THR A 213 -1.65 7.06 22.69
CA THR A 213 -1.75 6.28 23.92
C THR A 213 -2.40 4.92 23.73
N ASP A 214 -3.16 4.73 22.66
CA ASP A 214 -3.75 3.44 22.32
C ASP A 214 -2.72 2.47 21.72
N VAL A 215 -1.70 3.04 21.07
CA VAL A 215 -0.62 2.28 20.40
C VAL A 215 0.56 2.07 21.35
N TYR A 216 0.99 3.12 22.05
CA TYR A 216 2.15 3.12 22.93
C TYR A 216 1.75 3.43 24.39
N PRO A 217 2.24 2.72 25.39
CA PRO A 217 3.37 1.76 25.37
C PRO A 217 3.00 0.31 25.02
N LYS A 218 1.74 0.01 24.66
CA LYS A 218 1.27 -1.38 24.43
C LYS A 218 2.00 -2.08 23.27
N ASP A 219 2.57 -1.32 22.34
CA ASP A 219 3.31 -1.79 21.15
C ASP A 219 2.46 -2.59 20.14
N PHE A 220 1.17 -2.33 20.13
CA PHE A 220 0.24 -2.83 19.13
C PHE A 220 -0.97 -1.90 18.96
N PHE A 221 -1.67 -2.05 17.87
CA PHE A 221 -3.02 -1.51 17.65
C PHE A 221 -3.93 -2.65 17.18
N THR A 222 -5.24 -2.45 17.30
CA THR A 222 -6.24 -3.43 16.84
C THR A 222 -6.86 -2.96 15.53
N LEU A 223 -6.88 -3.83 14.53
CA LEU A 223 -7.58 -3.61 13.27
C LEU A 223 -8.43 -4.82 12.95
N ASN A 224 -9.73 -4.62 12.76
CA ASN A 224 -10.72 -5.70 12.54
C ASN A 224 -10.62 -6.83 13.61
N GLY A 225 -10.50 -6.45 14.88
CA GLY A 225 -10.38 -7.40 15.99
C GLY A 225 -9.01 -8.07 16.15
N VAL A 226 -8.06 -7.81 15.24
CA VAL A 226 -6.73 -8.44 15.27
C VAL A 226 -5.66 -7.47 15.74
N LYS A 227 -4.83 -7.90 16.69
CA LYS A 227 -3.65 -7.15 17.15
C LYS A 227 -2.59 -7.09 16.07
N ASN A 228 -2.16 -5.90 15.75
CA ASN A 228 -1.17 -5.61 14.71
C ASN A 228 0.01 -4.83 15.27
N LYS A 229 1.20 -5.14 14.75
CA LYS A 229 2.43 -4.37 15.02
C LYS A 229 2.35 -2.97 14.39
N PRO A 230 2.77 -1.91 15.10
CA PRO A 230 2.86 -0.58 14.52
C PRO A 230 3.75 -0.54 13.26
N PRO A 231 3.40 0.27 12.24
CA PRO A 231 4.29 0.55 11.13
C PRO A 231 5.61 1.18 11.61
N ARG A 232 6.73 0.86 10.96
CA ARG A 232 8.04 1.45 11.29
C ARG A 232 8.01 2.99 11.32
N TYR A 233 7.24 3.61 10.45
CA TYR A 233 7.05 5.07 10.48
C TYR A 233 6.54 5.59 11.82
N TYR A 234 5.67 4.84 12.50
CA TYR A 234 5.18 5.21 13.84
C TYR A 234 6.28 5.05 14.89
N ASP A 235 7.13 4.05 14.77
CA ASP A 235 8.31 3.91 15.63
C ASP A 235 9.31 5.06 15.42
N ASP A 236 9.48 5.53 14.17
CA ASP A 236 10.33 6.70 13.87
C ASP A 236 9.76 8.00 14.49
N LEU A 237 8.41 8.13 14.53
CA LEU A 237 7.75 9.24 15.23
C LEU A 237 7.85 9.10 16.76
N LEU A 238 7.65 7.87 17.29
CA LEU A 238 7.88 7.60 18.71
C LEU A 238 9.29 7.95 19.14
N LYS A 239 10.30 7.56 18.34
CA LYS A 239 11.71 7.88 18.63
C LYS A 239 11.94 9.37 18.78
N LYS A 240 11.26 10.22 17.96
CA LYS A 240 11.34 11.68 18.06
C LYS A 240 10.59 12.22 19.29
N LYS A 241 9.41 11.67 19.61
CA LYS A 241 8.55 12.14 20.70
C LYS A 241 8.99 11.64 22.07
N ASN A 242 9.38 10.36 22.18
CA ASN A 242 9.82 9.72 23.42
C ASN A 242 10.93 8.69 23.14
N PRO A 243 12.21 9.15 23.05
CA PRO A 243 13.36 8.30 22.78
C PRO A 243 13.55 7.17 23.80
N ARG A 244 13.28 7.43 25.09
CA ARG A 244 13.43 6.45 26.16
C ARG A 244 12.45 5.28 26.00
N LEU A 245 11.17 5.58 25.73
CA LEU A 245 10.16 4.55 25.47
C LEU A 245 10.48 3.76 24.20
N HIS A 246 10.95 4.42 23.15
CA HIS A 246 11.37 3.77 21.91
C HIS A 246 12.48 2.73 22.16
N ILE A 247 13.52 3.09 22.95
CA ILE A 247 14.60 2.17 23.32
C ILE A 247 14.05 0.97 24.09
N LYS A 248 13.24 1.21 25.15
CA LYS A 248 12.63 0.17 25.96
C LYS A 248 11.82 -0.83 25.12
N LEU A 249 10.98 -0.35 24.22
CA LEU A 249 10.18 -1.21 23.33
C LEU A 249 11.05 -1.97 22.33
N LYS A 250 12.09 -1.35 21.81
CA LYS A 250 13.04 -1.99 20.90
C LYS A 250 13.75 -3.16 21.60
N GLU A 251 14.28 -2.97 22.79
CA GLU A 251 14.92 -4.00 23.59
C GLU A 251 13.94 -5.15 23.92
N ALA A 252 12.71 -4.83 24.33
CA ALA A 252 11.70 -5.83 24.59
C ALA A 252 11.34 -6.67 23.34
N ARG A 253 11.34 -6.06 22.15
CA ARG A 253 11.14 -6.77 20.87
C ARG A 253 12.35 -7.64 20.52
N GLU A 254 13.57 -7.18 20.77
CA GLU A 254 14.81 -7.92 20.56
C GLU A 254 14.88 -9.18 21.42
N LEU A 255 14.54 -9.07 22.71
CA LEU A 255 14.46 -10.21 23.64
C LEU A 255 13.41 -11.25 23.24
N LYS A 256 12.32 -10.83 22.59
CA LYS A 256 11.26 -11.73 22.09
C LYS A 256 11.55 -12.32 20.72
N ALA A 257 12.60 -11.86 20.04
CA ALA A 257 12.94 -12.35 18.72
C ALA A 257 13.48 -13.77 18.79
N LYS A 258 12.89 -14.67 18.00
CA LYS A 258 13.31 -16.08 17.92
C LYS A 258 14.01 -16.35 16.61
N GLU A 259 15.10 -17.10 16.68
CA GLU A 259 15.75 -17.67 15.49
C GLU A 259 14.83 -18.72 14.86
N THR A 260 14.86 -18.79 13.54
CA THR A 260 14.09 -19.78 12.78
C THR A 260 15.03 -20.46 11.79
N GLU A 261 15.00 -21.78 11.74
CA GLU A 261 15.83 -22.57 10.82
C GLU A 261 15.70 -22.13 9.36
N ILE A 262 16.82 -22.03 8.66
CA ILE A 262 16.90 -21.54 7.29
C ILE A 262 16.06 -22.41 6.33
N ILE A 263 16.08 -23.73 6.51
CA ILE A 263 15.30 -24.68 5.69
C ILE A 263 13.81 -24.38 5.82
N ARG A 264 13.33 -24.20 7.04
CA ARG A 264 11.92 -23.87 7.33
C ARG A 264 11.53 -22.49 6.77
N LEU A 265 12.45 -21.53 6.73
CA LEU A 265 12.21 -20.21 6.11
C LEU A 265 12.06 -20.34 4.59
N LYS A 266 12.90 -21.14 3.91
CA LYS A 266 12.80 -21.40 2.46
C LYS A 266 11.47 -22.08 2.09
N GLN A 267 11.07 -23.10 2.86
CA GLN A 267 9.78 -23.78 2.66
C GLN A 267 8.59 -22.81 2.80
N LYS A 268 8.60 -21.98 3.85
CA LYS A 268 7.58 -20.94 4.04
C LYS A 268 7.57 -19.90 2.91
N GLU A 269 8.73 -19.53 2.37
CA GLU A 269 8.82 -18.61 1.24
C GLU A 269 8.19 -19.21 -0.02
N ASN A 270 8.52 -20.46 -0.36
CA ASN A 270 7.97 -21.15 -1.52
C ASN A 270 6.45 -21.30 -1.43
N HIS A 271 5.94 -21.75 -0.29
CA HIS A 271 4.49 -21.81 -0.04
C HIS A 271 3.84 -20.43 -0.20
N LYS A 272 4.46 -19.37 0.31
CA LYS A 272 3.92 -18.01 0.18
C LYS A 272 3.92 -17.52 -1.26
N LYS A 273 4.96 -17.81 -2.05
CA LYS A 273 5.00 -17.49 -3.49
C LYS A 273 3.88 -18.17 -4.25
N LEU A 274 3.61 -19.47 -3.98
CA LEU A 274 2.52 -20.21 -4.59
C LEU A 274 1.14 -19.62 -4.21
N THR A 275 0.93 -19.34 -2.92
CA THR A 275 -0.32 -18.72 -2.43
C THR A 275 -0.60 -17.38 -3.11
N ILE A 276 0.43 -16.55 -3.34
CA ILE A 276 0.26 -15.24 -4.00
C ILE A 276 -0.09 -15.41 -5.49
N LYS A 277 0.50 -16.40 -6.17
CA LYS A 277 0.17 -16.70 -7.57
C LYS A 277 -1.28 -17.16 -7.73
N SER A 278 -1.84 -17.85 -6.74
CA SER A 278 -3.24 -18.34 -6.76
C SER A 278 -4.29 -17.31 -6.32
N LEU A 279 -3.87 -16.13 -5.81
CA LEU A 279 -4.81 -15.07 -5.44
C LEU A 279 -5.47 -14.48 -6.69
N HIS A 280 -6.81 -14.55 -6.72
CA HIS A 280 -7.60 -13.94 -7.79
C HIS A 280 -7.50 -12.42 -7.72
N ARG A 281 -7.10 -11.78 -8.82
CA ARG A 281 -6.90 -10.33 -8.93
C ARG A 281 -8.14 -9.68 -9.52
N SER A 282 -9.22 -9.65 -8.75
CA SER A 282 -10.53 -9.16 -9.20
C SER A 282 -10.58 -7.67 -9.54
N LEU A 283 -9.62 -6.89 -9.06
CA LEU A 283 -9.52 -5.45 -9.33
C LEU A 283 -8.73 -5.12 -10.63
N GLU A 284 -8.12 -6.13 -11.27
CA GLU A 284 -7.32 -5.98 -12.48
C GLU A 284 -8.14 -6.26 -13.77
N ASN A 285 -9.42 -6.65 -13.65
CA ASN A 285 -10.32 -6.98 -14.75
C ASN A 285 -11.29 -5.83 -15.06
N GLY A 286 -10.81 -4.58 -14.93
CA GLY A 286 -11.50 -3.39 -15.40
C GLY A 286 -11.05 -2.99 -16.79
#